data_2b32b190d15a1158c61c5c84b7f0ea91
#
_entry.id   2b32b190d15a1158c61c5c84b7f0ea91
#
_cell.length_a   1.000
_cell.length_b   1.000
_cell.length_c   1.000
_cell.angle_alpha   90.00
_cell.angle_beta   90.00
_cell.angle_gamma   90.00
#
_symmetry.space_group_name_H-M   'P 1'
#
loop_
_entity.id
_entity.type
_entity.pdbx_description
1 polymer ?
#
loop_
_entity_poly.entity_id
_entity_poly.type
_entity_poly.pdbx_seq_one_letter_code
_entity_poly.pdbx_strand_id
1 'polypeptide(L)' 'MTEAVELILGYAFKTLKLHRVEANVQPRNTASIKVLQKTNFTKEGFSTKYLKIGGRWRDHERWAIIVEDWRKNI' A
#
# COMPACT_ATOMS: atom_id res chain seq x y z
N MET A 1 -10.96 6.29 5.64
CA MET A 1 -9.77 5.91 4.88
C MET A 1 -9.70 4.41 4.61
N THR A 2 -9.91 3.56 5.61
CA THR A 2 -9.85 2.11 5.41
C THR A 2 -10.87 1.63 4.38
N GLU A 3 -12.11 2.14 4.45
CA GLU A 3 -13.15 1.80 3.48
C GLU A 3 -12.78 2.22 2.06
N ALA A 4 -12.16 3.39 1.91
CA ALA A 4 -11.74 3.86 0.59
C ALA A 4 -10.67 2.94 0.01
N VAL A 5 -9.71 2.49 0.82
CA VAL A 5 -8.69 1.56 0.37
C VAL A 5 -9.30 0.22 -0.02
N GLU A 6 -10.25 -0.28 0.76
CA GLU A 6 -10.94 -1.53 0.44
C GLU A 6 -11.73 -1.45 -0.88
N LEU A 7 -12.37 -0.31 -1.14
CA LEU A 7 -13.04 -0.09 -2.43
C LEU A 7 -12.06 -0.06 -3.59
N ILE A 8 -10.93 0.59 -3.41
CA ILE A 8 -9.87 0.64 -4.42
C ILE A 8 -9.34 -0.76 -4.69
N LEU A 9 -9.09 -1.56 -3.65
CA LEU A 9 -8.61 -2.92 -3.81
C LEU A 9 -9.65 -3.78 -4.52
N GLY A 10 -10.91 -3.63 -4.17
CA GLY A 10 -11.98 -4.34 -4.87
C GLY A 10 -12.02 -4.02 -6.35
N TYR A 11 -11.92 -2.74 -6.68
CA TYR A 11 -11.86 -2.30 -8.07
C TYR A 11 -10.63 -2.86 -8.79
N ALA A 12 -9.46 -2.76 -8.15
CA ALA A 12 -8.22 -3.22 -8.75
C ALA A 12 -8.25 -4.72 -9.03
N PHE A 13 -8.66 -5.53 -8.07
CA PHE A 13 -8.62 -6.98 -8.21
C PHE A 13 -9.80 -7.56 -8.99
N LYS A 14 -11.00 -7.03 -8.80
CA LYS A 14 -12.20 -7.56 -9.47
C LYS A 14 -12.39 -6.98 -10.87
N THR A 15 -12.27 -5.66 -11.00
CA THR A 15 -12.59 -4.97 -12.25
C THR A 15 -11.40 -4.92 -13.18
N LEU A 16 -10.25 -4.48 -12.68
CA LEU A 16 -9.02 -4.39 -13.46
C LEU A 16 -8.28 -5.72 -13.53
N LYS A 17 -8.66 -6.69 -12.70
CA LYS A 17 -8.04 -8.01 -12.63
C LYS A 17 -6.53 -7.95 -12.41
N LEU A 18 -6.09 -6.99 -11.62
CA LEU A 18 -4.69 -6.88 -11.25
C LEU A 18 -4.34 -8.02 -10.29
N HIS A 19 -3.11 -8.44 -10.32
CA HIS A 19 -2.60 -9.48 -9.43
C HIS A 19 -2.01 -8.90 -8.15
N ARG A 20 -1.51 -7.68 -8.21
CA ARG A 20 -0.74 -7.07 -7.12
C ARG A 20 -0.99 -5.57 -7.09
N VAL A 21 -1.11 -5.01 -5.90
CA VAL A 21 -1.20 -3.57 -5.66
C VAL A 21 -0.09 -3.16 -4.72
N GLU A 22 0.66 -2.13 -5.08
CA GLU A 22 1.75 -1.62 -4.27
C GLU A 22 1.42 -0.23 -3.73
N ALA A 23 1.93 0.06 -2.54
CA ALA A 23 1.82 1.38 -1.94
C ALA A 23 3.17 1.79 -1.35
N ASN A 24 3.54 3.05 -1.58
CA ASN A 24 4.76 3.63 -1.02
C ASN A 24 4.35 4.69 0.00
N VAL A 25 4.84 4.57 1.21
CA VAL A 25 4.52 5.52 2.27
C VAL A 25 5.79 5.99 2.96
N GLN A 26 5.77 7.22 3.45
CA GLN A 26 6.87 7.73 4.27
C GLN A 26 6.79 7.10 5.67
N PRO A 27 7.95 6.76 6.28
CA PRO A 27 7.95 6.16 7.62
C PRO A 27 7.25 7.01 8.68
N ARG A 28 7.19 8.31 8.47
CA ARG A 28 6.51 9.24 9.40
C ARG A 28 4.99 9.15 9.33
N ASN A 29 4.46 8.63 8.25
CA ASN A 29 3.01 8.61 8.02
C ASN A 29 2.38 7.40 8.72
N THR A 30 2.34 7.46 10.05
CA THR A 30 1.83 6.36 10.86
C THR A 30 0.36 6.05 10.60
N ALA A 31 -0.43 7.06 10.25
CA ALA A 31 -1.84 6.86 9.94
C ALA A 31 -2.01 6.00 8.68
N SER A 32 -1.25 6.30 7.62
CA SER A 32 -1.29 5.49 6.39
C SER A 32 -0.77 4.07 6.62
N ILE A 33 0.30 3.94 7.43
CA ILE A 33 0.84 2.61 7.76
C ILE A 33 -0.22 1.77 8.47
N LYS A 34 -0.96 2.35 9.41
CA LYS A 34 -2.04 1.63 10.09
C LYS A 34 -3.14 1.18 9.12
N VAL A 35 -3.50 2.02 8.16
CA VAL A 35 -4.48 1.66 7.14
C VAL A 35 -3.97 0.49 6.30
N LEU A 36 -2.71 0.52 5.89
CA LEU A 36 -2.11 -0.58 5.13
C LEU A 36 -2.12 -1.88 5.93
N GLN A 37 -1.77 -1.81 7.21
CA GLN A 37 -1.78 -2.99 8.08
C GLN A 37 -3.20 -3.56 8.23
N LYS A 38 -4.19 -2.70 8.42
CA LYS A 38 -5.59 -3.12 8.57
C LYS A 38 -6.17 -3.73 7.30
N THR A 39 -5.68 -3.32 6.14
CA THR A 39 -6.13 -3.82 4.85
C THR A 39 -5.25 -4.95 4.33
N ASN A 40 -4.37 -5.48 5.20
CA ASN A 40 -3.53 -6.66 4.94
C ASN A 40 -2.45 -6.47 3.90
N PHE A 41 -1.99 -5.26 3.71
CA PHE A 41 -0.76 -5.05 3.00
C PHE A 41 0.40 -5.60 3.81
N THR A 42 1.41 -6.12 3.12
CA THR A 42 2.64 -6.60 3.73
C THR A 42 3.76 -5.64 3.42
N LYS A 43 4.55 -5.29 4.43
CA LYS A 43 5.74 -4.48 4.22
C LYS A 43 6.79 -5.31 3.50
N GLU A 44 7.19 -4.87 2.31
CA GLU A 44 8.14 -5.61 1.48
C GLU A 44 9.55 -5.05 1.54
N GLY A 45 9.70 -3.80 1.91
CA GLY A 45 11.01 -3.22 1.98
C GLY A 45 11.00 -1.76 2.37
N PHE A 46 12.20 -1.24 2.49
CA PHE A 46 12.46 0.15 2.81
C PHE A 46 13.40 0.69 1.74
N SER A 47 13.04 1.80 1.14
CA SER A 47 13.86 2.43 0.11
C SER A 47 14.34 3.79 0.58
N THR A 48 15.62 3.91 0.81
CA THR A 48 16.25 5.16 1.23
C THR A 48 16.28 6.12 0.05
N LYS A 49 15.83 7.36 0.28
CA LYS A 49 15.86 8.43 -0.73
C LYS A 49 15.17 7.99 -2.03
N TYR A 50 14.04 7.31 -1.89
CA TYR A 50 13.35 6.70 -3.03
C TYR A 50 12.69 7.74 -3.94
N LEU A 51 12.05 8.76 -3.36
CA LEU A 51 11.36 9.80 -4.11
C LEU A 51 11.82 11.18 -3.68
N LYS A 52 11.91 12.09 -4.64
CA LYS A 52 12.21 13.49 -4.38
C LYS A 52 10.91 14.27 -4.23
N ILE A 53 10.65 14.78 -3.03
CA ILE A 53 9.43 15.51 -2.72
C ILE A 53 9.82 16.87 -2.14
N GLY A 54 9.29 17.95 -2.74
CA GLY A 54 9.58 19.30 -2.26
C GLY A 54 11.05 19.66 -2.31
N GLY A 55 11.78 19.18 -3.32
CA GLY A 55 13.21 19.43 -3.48
C GLY A 55 14.11 18.57 -2.59
N ARG A 56 13.54 17.67 -1.80
CA ARG A 56 14.29 16.78 -0.93
C ARG A 56 13.99 15.33 -1.22
N TRP A 57 15.01 14.48 -1.15
CA TRP A 57 14.84 13.04 -1.22
C TRP A 57 14.23 12.52 0.08
N ARG A 58 13.25 11.64 -0.03
CA ARG A 58 12.55 11.05 1.11
C ARG A 58 12.67 9.54 1.07
N ASP A 59 12.81 8.97 2.26
CA ASP A 59 12.76 7.53 2.43
C ASP A 59 11.31 7.06 2.33
N HIS A 60 11.11 5.86 1.79
CA HIS A 60 9.77 5.29 1.66
C HIS A 60 9.79 3.83 2.07
N GLU A 61 8.71 3.43 2.73
CA GLU A 61 8.43 2.02 2.97
C GLU A 61 7.58 1.50 1.81
N ARG A 62 7.93 0.33 1.32
CA ARG A 62 7.17 -0.32 0.26
C ARG A 62 6.27 -1.38 0.85
N TRP A 63 4.99 -1.25 0.56
CA TRP A 63 3.96 -2.17 1.01
C TRP A 63 3.23 -2.71 -0.20
N ALA A 64 2.78 -3.96 -0.12
CA ALA A 64 2.05 -4.56 -1.23
C ALA A 64 1.05 -5.57 -0.72
N ILE A 65 0.01 -5.80 -1.52
CA ILE A 65 -0.95 -6.88 -1.31
C ILE A 65 -1.15 -7.59 -2.63
N ILE A 66 -1.13 -8.91 -2.59
CA ILE A 66 -1.46 -9.73 -3.75
C ILE A 66 -2.91 -10.22 -3.67
N VAL A 67 -3.47 -10.58 -4.81
CA VAL A 67 -4.88 -10.95 -4.89
C VAL A 67 -5.22 -12.14 -3.97
N GLU A 68 -4.32 -13.08 -3.79
CA GLU A 68 -4.52 -14.22 -2.93
C GLU A 68 -4.71 -13.80 -1.47
N ASP A 69 -3.88 -12.85 -1.00
CA ASP A 69 -3.99 -12.33 0.37
C ASP A 69 -5.25 -11.51 0.54
N TRP A 70 -5.64 -10.76 -0.48
CA TRP A 70 -6.89 -10.00 -0.43
C TRP A 70 -8.11 -10.92 -0.32
N ARG A 71 -8.12 -12.02 -1.07
CA ARG A 71 -9.21 -13.00 -1.03
C ARG A 71 -9.38 -13.67 0.32
N LYS A 72 -8.32 -13.86 1.06
CA LYS A 72 -8.37 -14.48 2.39
C LYS A 72 -9.19 -13.67 3.40
N ASN A 73 -9.42 -12.40 3.12
CA ASN A 73 -10.09 -11.48 4.03
C ASN A 73 -11.54 -11.17 3.64
N ILE A 74 -12.05 -11.86 2.67
CA ILE A 74 -13.43 -11.69 2.23
C ILE A 74 -14.32 -12.72 2.88
#